data_73664142168ab58934643103bf0e3e96
#
_entry.id   73664142168ab58934643103bf0e3e96
#
_cell.length_a   1.000
_cell.length_b   1.000
_cell.length_c   1.000
_cell.angle_alpha   90.00
_cell.angle_beta   90.00
_cell.angle_gamma   90.00
#
_symmetry.space_group_name_H-M   'P 1'
#
loop_
_entity.id
_entity.type
_entity.pdbx_description
1 polymer ?
#
loop_
_entity_poly.entity_id
_entity_poly.type
_entity_poly.pdbx_seq_one_letter_code
_entity_poly.pdbx_strand_id
1 'polypeptide(L)'
;LVGYQLVQEIEPSLQPIFNADYSAVRLAVATSNLSNREVLDFADKIDSWSRDNVSPDFAITRGDNTILYARINQTISSELLKGFSLSFLLITLTMIIGLRSLKYGLLSIFPNIFPATIVFGFWGLFQGLLSPYTLMLFSISIGLVVDDSVHILSKYISAKREGATPIEATRYSIDKAGSAITITTLSLAVGTFMLVFSSTSIFQNVALLITPIIVTALFLDLLFLPPLLMR
;
A
#
# COMPACT_ATOMS: atom_id res chain seq x y z
N LEU A 1 -33.80 -37.85 5.21
CA LEU A 1 -32.62 -38.00 6.09
C LEU A 1 -31.82 -39.25 5.71
N VAL A 2 -32.43 -40.45 5.62
CA VAL A 2 -31.76 -41.69 5.23
C VAL A 2 -31.09 -41.62 3.84
N GLY A 3 -31.78 -40.98 2.87
CA GLY A 3 -31.23 -40.77 1.52
C GLY A 3 -30.01 -39.87 1.50
N TYR A 4 -29.93 -38.86 2.39
CA TYR A 4 -28.79 -37.96 2.52
C TYR A 4 -27.57 -38.67 3.14
N GLN A 5 -27.78 -39.51 4.15
CA GLN A 5 -26.71 -40.34 4.74
C GLN A 5 -26.11 -41.31 3.72
N LEU A 6 -26.95 -41.94 2.89
CA LEU A 6 -26.50 -42.80 1.81
C LEU A 6 -25.66 -42.06 0.76
N VAL A 7 -26.04 -40.84 0.41
CA VAL A 7 -25.27 -40.00 -0.53
C VAL A 7 -23.92 -39.59 0.05
N GLN A 8 -23.82 -39.28 1.34
CA GLN A 8 -22.57 -39.00 2.01
C GLN A 8 -21.60 -40.21 2.10
N GLU A 9 -22.16 -41.42 2.26
CA GLU A 9 -21.35 -42.65 2.23
C GLU A 9 -20.80 -42.94 0.83
N ILE A 10 -21.53 -42.58 -0.22
CA ILE A 10 -21.13 -42.80 -1.62
C ILE A 10 -20.14 -41.74 -2.09
N GLU A 11 -20.29 -40.48 -1.62
CA GLU A 11 -19.47 -39.36 -2.05
C GLU A 11 -18.97 -38.54 -0.84
N PRO A 12 -17.89 -38.96 -0.18
CA PRO A 12 -17.33 -38.35 1.02
C PRO A 12 -16.83 -36.88 0.79
N SER A 13 -16.71 -36.45 -0.47
CA SER A 13 -16.35 -35.10 -0.85
C SER A 13 -17.46 -34.07 -0.59
N LEU A 14 -18.71 -34.50 -0.44
CA LEU A 14 -19.83 -33.63 -0.08
C LEU A 14 -19.68 -33.20 1.38
N GLN A 15 -19.40 -31.92 1.60
CA GLN A 15 -19.40 -31.35 2.96
C GLN A 15 -20.77 -31.56 3.62
N PRO A 16 -20.83 -31.93 4.92
CA PRO A 16 -22.08 -32.16 5.60
C PRO A 16 -22.95 -30.89 5.58
N ILE A 17 -24.14 -31.03 5.01
CA ILE A 17 -25.14 -29.94 4.93
C ILE A 17 -25.82 -29.76 6.30
N PHE A 18 -25.99 -30.86 7.05
CA PHE A 18 -26.56 -30.87 8.39
C PHE A 18 -25.47 -31.15 9.43
N ASN A 19 -25.65 -30.60 10.63
CA ASN A 19 -24.86 -31.00 11.80
C ASN A 19 -25.32 -32.35 12.34
N ALA A 20 -24.57 -32.94 13.30
CA ALA A 20 -24.76 -34.29 13.79
C ALA A 20 -26.15 -34.55 14.42
N ASP A 21 -26.74 -33.52 15.03
CA ASP A 21 -28.04 -33.58 15.70
C ASP A 21 -29.21 -33.02 14.85
N TYR A 22 -28.92 -32.68 13.59
CA TYR A 22 -29.90 -32.10 12.65
C TYR A 22 -30.59 -30.80 13.12
N SER A 23 -30.00 -30.09 14.06
CA SER A 23 -30.50 -28.80 14.55
C SER A 23 -30.09 -27.62 13.67
N ALA A 24 -29.11 -27.79 12.77
CA ALA A 24 -28.65 -26.76 11.88
C ALA A 24 -28.41 -27.28 10.44
N VAL A 25 -28.67 -26.41 9.48
CA VAL A 25 -28.45 -26.66 8.05
C VAL A 25 -27.51 -25.60 7.48
N ARG A 26 -26.53 -26.02 6.65
CA ARG A 26 -25.64 -25.14 5.92
C ARG A 26 -26.22 -24.86 4.54
N LEU A 27 -26.39 -23.57 4.22
CA LEU A 27 -26.65 -23.10 2.86
C LEU A 27 -25.36 -22.52 2.27
N ALA A 28 -24.88 -23.10 1.17
CA ALA A 28 -23.75 -22.58 0.42
C ALA A 28 -24.26 -21.79 -0.79
N VAL A 29 -23.88 -20.51 -0.87
CA VAL A 29 -24.24 -19.65 -1.98
C VAL A 29 -22.98 -19.39 -2.81
N ALA A 30 -23.00 -19.84 -4.06
CA ALA A 30 -21.93 -19.52 -5.02
C ALA A 30 -22.21 -18.17 -5.67
N THR A 31 -21.24 -17.28 -5.63
CA THR A 31 -21.32 -15.97 -6.27
C THR A 31 -20.25 -15.86 -7.39
N SER A 32 -20.45 -14.94 -8.32
CA SER A 32 -19.39 -14.53 -9.23
C SER A 32 -18.24 -13.86 -8.44
N ASN A 33 -17.15 -13.52 -9.13
CA ASN A 33 -16.01 -12.85 -8.50
C ASN A 33 -16.43 -11.44 -8.02
N LEU A 34 -16.72 -11.30 -6.74
CA LEU A 34 -17.16 -10.06 -6.11
C LEU A 34 -15.97 -9.34 -5.48
N SER A 35 -15.98 -8.01 -5.54
CA SER A 35 -15.08 -7.17 -4.74
C SER A 35 -15.40 -7.26 -3.24
N ASN A 36 -14.44 -6.91 -2.37
CA ASN A 36 -14.66 -6.91 -0.92
C ASN A 36 -15.91 -6.10 -0.50
N ARG A 37 -16.16 -4.97 -1.17
CA ARG A 37 -17.33 -4.13 -0.89
C ARG A 37 -18.63 -4.83 -1.27
N GLU A 38 -18.68 -5.43 -2.45
CA GLU A 38 -19.85 -6.17 -2.91
C GLU A 38 -20.16 -7.38 -2.03
N VAL A 39 -19.12 -8.08 -1.54
CA VAL A 39 -19.27 -9.18 -0.56
C VAL A 39 -19.93 -8.67 0.72
N LEU A 40 -19.48 -7.52 1.26
CA LEU A 40 -20.04 -6.96 2.48
C LEU A 40 -21.47 -6.42 2.27
N ASP A 41 -21.71 -5.75 1.16
CA ASP A 41 -23.06 -5.26 0.80
C ASP A 41 -24.05 -6.44 0.61
N PHE A 42 -23.57 -7.54 0.02
CA PHE A 42 -24.37 -8.77 -0.11
C PHE A 42 -24.67 -9.41 1.24
N ALA A 43 -23.67 -9.48 2.13
CA ALA A 43 -23.85 -10.00 3.48
C ALA A 43 -24.87 -9.16 4.28
N ASP A 44 -24.82 -7.83 4.18
CA ASP A 44 -25.76 -6.95 4.85
C ASP A 44 -27.18 -7.06 4.27
N LYS A 45 -27.33 -7.30 2.96
CA LYS A 45 -28.63 -7.60 2.33
C LYS A 45 -29.22 -8.92 2.83
N ILE A 46 -28.41 -9.96 2.99
CA ILE A 46 -28.87 -11.23 3.57
C ILE A 46 -29.38 -11.01 4.99
N ASP A 47 -28.66 -10.24 5.80
CA ASP A 47 -29.09 -9.97 7.18
C ASP A 47 -30.39 -9.18 7.26
N SER A 48 -30.59 -8.18 6.41
CA SER A 48 -31.82 -7.42 6.39
C SER A 48 -32.99 -8.29 5.92
N TRP A 49 -32.80 -9.02 4.82
CA TRP A 49 -33.82 -9.91 4.29
C TRP A 49 -34.21 -11.00 5.32
N SER A 50 -33.23 -11.59 5.99
CA SER A 50 -33.49 -12.65 6.97
C SER A 50 -34.29 -12.16 8.17
N ARG A 51 -34.06 -10.95 8.65
CA ARG A 51 -34.83 -10.32 9.74
C ARG A 51 -36.30 -10.14 9.38
N ASP A 52 -36.56 -9.85 8.09
CA ASP A 52 -37.93 -9.54 7.64
C ASP A 52 -38.69 -10.81 7.20
N ASN A 53 -38.00 -11.89 6.81
CA ASN A 53 -38.62 -13.05 6.14
C ASN A 53 -38.45 -14.38 6.87
N VAL A 54 -37.58 -14.46 7.90
CA VAL A 54 -37.32 -15.70 8.62
C VAL A 54 -37.91 -15.62 10.02
N SER A 55 -38.60 -16.72 10.44
CA SER A 55 -39.19 -16.80 11.79
C SER A 55 -38.08 -16.59 12.85
N PRO A 56 -38.41 -15.86 13.95
CA PRO A 56 -37.51 -15.68 15.10
C PRO A 56 -37.00 -16.99 15.75
N ASP A 57 -37.68 -18.11 15.46
CA ASP A 57 -37.28 -19.43 15.96
C ASP A 57 -35.99 -19.97 15.30
N PHE A 58 -35.59 -19.34 14.17
CA PHE A 58 -34.36 -19.73 13.46
C PHE A 58 -33.25 -18.70 13.66
N ALA A 59 -32.13 -19.13 14.18
CA ALA A 59 -30.93 -18.31 14.25
C ALA A 59 -30.12 -18.48 12.96
N ILE A 60 -29.96 -17.39 12.18
CA ILE A 60 -29.10 -17.38 11.00
C ILE A 60 -27.73 -16.86 11.42
N THR A 61 -26.71 -17.67 11.24
CA THR A 61 -25.31 -17.30 11.45
C THR A 61 -24.54 -17.38 10.13
N ARG A 62 -23.72 -16.36 9.88
CA ARG A 62 -22.83 -16.32 8.73
C ARG A 62 -21.51 -17.00 9.09
N GLY A 63 -21.17 -18.05 8.39
CA GLY A 63 -19.96 -18.85 8.66
C GLY A 63 -19.05 -18.92 7.43
N ASP A 64 -18.71 -17.77 6.81
CA ASP A 64 -17.86 -17.76 5.62
C ASP A 64 -16.58 -16.95 5.84
N ASN A 65 -15.46 -17.57 5.46
CA ASN A 65 -14.16 -16.93 5.43
C ASN A 65 -14.11 -15.73 4.47
N THR A 66 -14.89 -15.75 3.37
CA THR A 66 -14.95 -14.67 2.39
C THR A 66 -15.39 -13.35 3.01
N ILE A 67 -16.45 -13.38 3.83
CA ILE A 67 -16.93 -12.20 4.55
C ILE A 67 -15.91 -11.72 5.58
N LEU A 68 -15.27 -12.68 6.29
CA LEU A 68 -14.22 -12.36 7.25
C LEU A 68 -13.04 -11.66 6.58
N TYR A 69 -12.53 -12.23 5.48
CA TYR A 69 -11.44 -11.64 4.72
C TYR A 69 -11.82 -10.29 4.11
N ALA A 70 -13.05 -10.12 3.62
CA ALA A 70 -13.53 -8.85 3.10
C ALA A 70 -13.51 -7.75 4.17
N ARG A 71 -13.97 -8.05 5.40
CA ARG A 71 -13.92 -7.12 6.55
C ARG A 71 -12.48 -6.81 6.99
N ILE A 72 -11.64 -7.84 7.10
CA ILE A 72 -10.22 -7.67 7.44
C ILE A 72 -9.54 -6.76 6.41
N ASN A 73 -9.71 -7.04 5.12
CA ASN A 73 -9.11 -6.25 4.05
C ASN A 73 -9.58 -4.79 4.07
N GLN A 74 -10.87 -4.55 4.30
CA GLN A 74 -11.43 -3.19 4.40
C GLN A 74 -10.84 -2.43 5.62
N THR A 75 -10.80 -3.08 6.78
CA THR A 75 -10.25 -2.50 8.01
C THR A 75 -8.76 -2.19 7.83
N ILE A 76 -7.96 -3.16 7.38
CA ILE A 76 -6.52 -2.98 7.16
C ILE A 76 -6.27 -1.84 6.16
N SER A 77 -7.00 -1.80 5.03
CA SER A 77 -6.81 -0.73 4.05
C SER A 77 -7.11 0.66 4.63
N SER A 78 -8.17 0.80 5.42
CA SER A 78 -8.50 2.08 6.06
C SER A 78 -7.46 2.51 7.10
N GLU A 79 -6.97 1.58 7.91
CA GLU A 79 -5.95 1.86 8.92
C GLU A 79 -4.57 2.16 8.29
N LEU A 80 -4.23 1.47 7.20
CA LEU A 80 -3.00 1.78 6.43
C LEU A 80 -3.06 3.19 5.83
N LEU A 81 -4.19 3.63 5.29
CA LEU A 81 -4.34 5.00 4.77
C LEU A 81 -4.23 6.06 5.88
N LYS A 82 -4.81 5.81 7.06
CA LYS A 82 -4.65 6.70 8.22
C LYS A 82 -3.20 6.74 8.70
N GLY A 83 -2.58 5.58 8.85
CA GLY A 83 -1.17 5.44 9.23
C GLY A 83 -0.24 6.14 8.25
N PHE A 84 -0.48 5.99 6.95
CA PHE A 84 0.22 6.68 5.88
C PHE A 84 0.12 8.19 6.03
N SER A 85 -1.11 8.72 6.20
CA SER A 85 -1.32 10.16 6.34
C SER A 85 -0.59 10.74 7.56
N LEU A 86 -0.63 10.01 8.68
CA LEU A 86 0.09 10.39 9.89
C LEU A 86 1.61 10.33 9.70
N SER A 87 2.13 9.26 9.11
CA SER A 87 3.57 9.11 8.83
C SER A 87 4.08 10.22 7.91
N PHE A 88 3.32 10.55 6.86
CA PHE A 88 3.67 11.61 5.93
C PHE A 88 3.71 12.99 6.61
N LEU A 89 2.74 13.26 7.50
CA LEU A 89 2.72 14.48 8.30
C LEU A 89 3.94 14.56 9.24
N LEU A 90 4.26 13.45 9.93
CA LEU A 90 5.42 13.39 10.82
C LEU A 90 6.75 13.55 10.06
N ILE A 91 6.89 12.92 8.89
CA ILE A 91 8.07 13.08 8.02
C ILE A 91 8.21 14.55 7.60
N THR A 92 7.13 15.16 7.11
CA THR A 92 7.15 16.57 6.72
C THR A 92 7.52 17.49 7.89
N LEU A 93 6.97 17.25 9.07
CA LEU A 93 7.30 18.00 10.28
C LEU A 93 8.78 17.84 10.67
N THR A 94 9.29 16.61 10.62
CA THR A 94 10.69 16.29 10.88
C THR A 94 11.62 17.01 9.89
N MET A 95 11.23 17.05 8.60
CA MET A 95 11.96 17.81 7.57
C MET A 95 11.98 19.31 7.87
N ILE A 96 10.85 19.90 8.23
CA ILE A 96 10.76 21.33 8.60
C ILE A 96 11.69 21.63 9.78
N ILE A 97 11.66 20.81 10.83
CA ILE A 97 12.48 20.98 12.02
C ILE A 97 13.97 20.76 11.71
N GLY A 98 14.30 19.66 11.02
CA GLY A 98 15.68 19.27 10.69
C GLY A 98 16.36 20.30 9.76
N LEU A 99 15.65 20.76 8.76
CA LEU A 99 16.12 21.79 7.83
C LEU A 99 16.02 23.21 8.44
N ARG A 100 15.33 23.37 9.56
CA ARG A 100 15.05 24.69 10.17
C ARG A 100 14.49 25.69 9.18
N SER A 101 13.60 25.24 8.30
CA SER A 101 13.01 26.05 7.22
C SER A 101 11.67 25.47 6.80
N LEU A 102 10.60 26.24 7.00
CA LEU A 102 9.27 25.87 6.56
C LEU A 102 9.21 25.74 5.01
N LYS A 103 9.85 26.69 4.30
CA LYS A 103 9.87 26.71 2.82
C LYS A 103 10.45 25.40 2.25
N TYR A 104 11.64 25.01 2.69
CA TYR A 104 12.34 23.84 2.15
C TYR A 104 11.78 22.52 2.70
N GLY A 105 11.25 22.53 3.92
CA GLY A 105 10.51 21.38 4.45
C GLY A 105 9.23 21.09 3.68
N LEU A 106 8.46 22.11 3.29
CA LEU A 106 7.30 21.93 2.42
C LEU A 106 7.70 21.61 0.97
N LEU A 107 8.81 22.15 0.47
CA LEU A 107 9.31 21.83 -0.86
C LEU A 107 9.71 20.37 -1.00
N SER A 108 10.19 19.73 0.09
CA SER A 108 10.54 18.31 0.10
C SER A 108 9.36 17.37 -0.10
N ILE A 109 8.13 17.84 0.12
CA ILE A 109 6.92 17.05 -0.14
C ILE A 109 6.88 16.55 -1.59
N PHE A 110 7.28 17.42 -2.52
CA PHE A 110 7.22 17.11 -3.94
C PHE A 110 8.06 15.87 -4.33
N PRO A 111 9.39 15.85 -4.14
CA PRO A 111 10.21 14.70 -4.51
C PRO A 111 9.88 13.45 -3.68
N ASN A 112 9.29 13.59 -2.50
CA ASN A 112 9.00 12.46 -1.61
C ASN A 112 7.68 11.75 -1.95
N ILE A 113 6.65 12.46 -2.40
CA ILE A 113 5.34 11.85 -2.67
C ILE A 113 5.15 11.46 -4.14
N PHE A 114 5.71 12.23 -5.07
CA PHE A 114 5.48 12.05 -6.50
C PHE A 114 5.98 10.70 -7.03
N PRO A 115 7.18 10.17 -6.65
CA PRO A 115 7.65 8.88 -7.12
C PRO A 115 6.64 7.77 -6.84
N ALA A 116 6.18 7.68 -5.60
CA ALA A 116 5.20 6.69 -5.21
C ALA A 116 3.86 6.90 -5.93
N THR A 117 3.37 8.15 -6.01
CA THR A 117 2.10 8.46 -6.69
C THR A 117 2.14 8.09 -8.17
N ILE A 118 3.25 8.37 -8.87
CA ILE A 118 3.43 8.03 -10.29
C ILE A 118 3.39 6.51 -10.48
N VAL A 119 4.19 5.76 -9.72
CA VAL A 119 4.30 4.31 -9.88
C VAL A 119 3.01 3.61 -9.50
N PHE A 120 2.36 4.02 -8.40
CA PHE A 120 1.06 3.47 -8.01
C PHE A 120 -0.06 3.86 -8.96
N GLY A 121 0.00 5.06 -9.56
CA GLY A 121 -0.91 5.46 -10.62
C GLY A 121 -0.82 4.53 -11.83
N PHE A 122 0.40 4.25 -12.30
CA PHE A 122 0.61 3.26 -13.37
C PHE A 122 0.17 1.86 -12.94
N TRP A 123 0.50 1.42 -11.74
CA TRP A 123 0.06 0.12 -11.22
C TRP A 123 -1.47 -0.02 -11.26
N GLY A 124 -2.19 1.01 -10.82
CA GLY A 124 -3.65 1.03 -10.84
C GLY A 124 -4.24 0.94 -12.25
N LEU A 125 -3.57 1.52 -13.25
CA LEU A 125 -4.00 1.45 -14.66
C LEU A 125 -3.82 0.05 -15.27
N PHE A 126 -2.75 -0.68 -14.91
CA PHE A 126 -2.43 -1.97 -15.50
C PHE A 126 -2.95 -3.16 -14.69
N GLN A 127 -2.90 -3.10 -13.37
CA GLN A 127 -3.28 -4.20 -12.47
C GLN A 127 -4.67 -4.01 -11.84
N GLY A 128 -5.19 -2.80 -11.83
CA GLY A 128 -6.56 -2.44 -11.45
C GLY A 128 -6.92 -2.54 -9.97
N LEU A 129 -6.21 -3.33 -9.16
CA LEU A 129 -6.55 -3.58 -7.77
C LEU A 129 -5.43 -3.18 -6.81
N LEU A 130 -5.79 -2.35 -5.83
CA LEU A 130 -4.94 -2.05 -4.68
C LEU A 130 -5.31 -2.99 -3.53
N SER A 131 -4.46 -3.95 -3.25
CA SER A 131 -4.58 -4.81 -2.07
C SER A 131 -4.05 -4.09 -0.82
N PRO A 132 -4.43 -4.52 0.41
CA PRO A 132 -3.82 -4.00 1.64
C PRO A 132 -2.30 -4.12 1.65
N TYR A 133 -1.78 -5.18 1.06
CA TYR A 133 -0.37 -5.42 0.90
C TYR A 133 0.31 -4.35 0.01
N THR A 134 -0.33 -4.00 -1.11
CA THR A 134 0.15 -2.96 -2.01
C THR A 134 0.19 -1.59 -1.31
N LEU A 135 -0.82 -1.28 -0.49
CA LEU A 135 -0.86 -0.06 0.32
C LEU A 135 0.25 -0.01 1.39
N MET A 136 0.61 -1.16 1.96
CA MET A 136 1.75 -1.26 2.87
C MET A 136 3.07 -0.91 2.15
N LEU A 137 3.28 -1.39 0.93
CA LEU A 137 4.45 -1.04 0.12
C LEU A 137 4.52 0.46 -0.20
N PHE A 138 3.36 1.09 -0.42
CA PHE A 138 3.29 2.55 -0.58
C PHE A 138 3.85 3.29 0.64
N SER A 139 3.43 2.89 1.83
CA SER A 139 3.91 3.51 3.08
C SER A 139 5.41 3.31 3.31
N ILE A 140 5.93 2.10 3.01
CA ILE A 140 7.36 1.78 3.12
C ILE A 140 8.19 2.60 2.12
N SER A 141 7.72 2.73 0.88
CA SER A 141 8.46 3.41 -0.18
C SER A 141 8.74 4.89 0.14
N ILE A 142 7.81 5.58 0.80
CA ILE A 142 8.02 6.98 1.18
C ILE A 142 9.16 7.11 2.18
N GLY A 143 9.25 6.20 3.16
CA GLY A 143 10.38 6.19 4.10
C GLY A 143 11.74 6.02 3.42
N LEU A 144 11.80 5.23 2.34
CA LEU A 144 13.02 5.02 1.58
C LEU A 144 13.45 6.23 0.74
N VAL A 145 12.47 6.96 0.19
CA VAL A 145 12.72 8.09 -0.73
C VAL A 145 13.15 9.36 0.00
N VAL A 146 12.67 9.56 1.23
CA VAL A 146 12.92 10.80 2.00
C VAL A 146 14.40 11.06 2.24
N ASP A 147 15.21 10.01 2.41
CA ASP A 147 16.64 10.14 2.78
C ASP A 147 17.45 10.92 1.72
N ASP A 148 17.22 10.65 0.45
CA ASP A 148 17.93 11.32 -0.66
C ASP A 148 17.62 12.83 -0.68
N SER A 149 16.35 13.21 -0.55
CA SER A 149 15.91 14.61 -0.50
C SER A 149 16.50 15.35 0.71
N VAL A 150 16.59 14.71 1.89
CA VAL A 150 17.22 15.28 3.09
C VAL A 150 18.67 15.66 2.82
N HIS A 151 19.43 14.74 2.19
CA HIS A 151 20.84 14.97 1.88
C HIS A 151 21.05 16.17 0.95
N ILE A 152 20.29 16.29 -0.13
CA ILE A 152 20.39 17.42 -1.07
C ILE A 152 19.99 18.74 -0.37
N LEU A 153 18.82 18.75 0.27
CA LEU A 153 18.29 19.98 0.88
C LEU A 153 19.15 20.48 2.04
N SER A 154 19.70 19.56 2.85
CA SER A 154 20.58 19.96 3.96
C SER A 154 21.86 20.62 3.47
N LYS A 155 22.49 20.09 2.41
CA LYS A 155 23.69 20.71 1.79
C LYS A 155 23.38 22.05 1.12
N TYR A 156 22.24 22.13 0.42
CA TYR A 156 21.79 23.36 -0.17
C TYR A 156 21.58 24.47 0.89
N ILE A 157 20.89 24.16 1.98
CA ILE A 157 20.63 25.13 3.07
C ILE A 157 21.92 25.54 3.77
N SER A 158 22.87 24.60 3.96
CA SER A 158 24.19 24.92 4.53
C SER A 158 24.89 25.99 3.69
N ALA A 159 25.02 25.77 2.38
CA ALA A 159 25.62 26.74 1.47
C ALA A 159 24.88 28.08 1.44
N LYS A 160 23.54 28.06 1.48
CA LYS A 160 22.72 29.29 1.56
C LYS A 160 23.00 30.10 2.83
N ARG A 161 23.21 29.42 3.96
CA ARG A 161 23.54 30.09 5.24
C ARG A 161 24.95 30.69 5.24
N GLU A 162 25.84 30.17 4.42
CA GLU A 162 27.21 30.69 4.20
C GLU A 162 27.23 31.84 3.18
N GLY A 163 26.07 32.26 2.64
CA GLY A 163 25.93 33.39 1.74
C GLY A 163 25.97 33.04 0.24
N ALA A 164 25.98 31.76 -0.13
CA ALA A 164 25.96 31.36 -1.53
C ALA A 164 24.66 31.80 -2.24
N THR A 165 24.80 32.13 -3.53
CA THR A 165 23.63 32.34 -4.39
C THR A 165 22.82 31.04 -4.55
N PRO A 166 21.53 31.05 -4.96
CA PRO A 166 20.75 29.84 -5.15
C PRO A 166 21.42 28.85 -6.13
N ILE A 167 22.04 29.35 -7.20
CA ILE A 167 22.71 28.54 -8.22
C ILE A 167 23.96 27.86 -7.63
N GLU A 168 24.80 28.61 -6.92
CA GLU A 168 26.00 28.08 -6.26
C GLU A 168 25.65 27.05 -5.19
N ALA A 169 24.62 27.32 -4.37
CA ALA A 169 24.16 26.41 -3.33
C ALA A 169 23.61 25.10 -3.92
N THR A 170 22.88 25.19 -5.04
CA THR A 170 22.37 23.99 -5.75
C THR A 170 23.52 23.19 -6.31
N ARG A 171 24.48 23.82 -6.98
CA ARG A 171 25.67 23.14 -7.50
C ARG A 171 26.44 22.46 -6.39
N TYR A 172 26.70 23.17 -5.29
CA TYR A 172 27.36 22.61 -4.12
C TYR A 172 26.63 21.38 -3.56
N SER A 173 25.29 21.44 -3.45
CA SER A 173 24.52 20.30 -2.92
C SER A 173 24.63 19.05 -3.81
N ILE A 174 24.57 19.22 -5.13
CA ILE A 174 24.71 18.11 -6.08
C ILE A 174 26.15 17.57 -6.08
N ASP A 175 27.17 18.44 -6.08
CA ASP A 175 28.56 18.01 -6.03
C ASP A 175 28.88 17.21 -4.75
N LYS A 176 28.28 17.59 -3.61
CA LYS A 176 28.53 16.94 -2.32
C LYS A 176 27.69 15.71 -2.03
N ALA A 177 26.45 15.69 -2.46
CA ALA A 177 25.50 14.62 -2.15
C ALA A 177 25.17 13.73 -3.35
N GLY A 178 25.19 14.25 -4.57
CA GLY A 178 24.65 13.57 -5.75
C GLY A 178 25.30 12.22 -6.06
N SER A 179 26.64 12.12 -5.97
CA SER A 179 27.33 10.84 -6.24
C SER A 179 27.00 9.78 -5.18
N ALA A 180 26.96 10.18 -3.90
CA ALA A 180 26.63 9.25 -2.81
C ALA A 180 25.18 8.73 -2.95
N ILE A 181 24.23 9.64 -3.15
CA ILE A 181 22.81 9.30 -3.36
C ILE A 181 22.66 8.36 -4.57
N THR A 182 23.31 8.69 -5.69
CA THR A 182 23.22 7.85 -6.90
C THR A 182 23.73 6.42 -6.63
N ILE A 183 24.84 6.27 -5.94
CA ILE A 183 25.40 4.94 -5.63
C ILE A 183 24.49 4.17 -4.67
N THR A 184 24.02 4.79 -3.60
CA THR A 184 23.15 4.13 -2.60
C THR A 184 21.81 3.74 -3.23
N THR A 185 21.20 4.64 -3.99
CA THR A 185 19.92 4.41 -4.65
C THR A 185 20.01 3.34 -5.73
N LEU A 186 21.06 3.33 -6.56
CA LEU A 186 21.26 2.28 -7.55
C LEU A 186 21.54 0.93 -6.89
N SER A 187 22.34 0.89 -5.82
CA SER A 187 22.59 -0.34 -5.07
C SER A 187 21.29 -0.91 -4.48
N LEU A 188 20.44 -0.05 -3.91
CA LEU A 188 19.15 -0.43 -3.37
C LEU A 188 18.17 -0.88 -4.49
N ALA A 189 18.16 -0.18 -5.61
CA ALA A 189 17.34 -0.53 -6.77
C ALA A 189 17.74 -1.89 -7.35
N VAL A 190 19.02 -2.19 -7.49
CA VAL A 190 19.51 -3.50 -7.93
C VAL A 190 19.12 -4.58 -6.92
N GLY A 191 19.31 -4.33 -5.61
CA GLY A 191 18.94 -5.28 -4.57
C GLY A 191 17.45 -5.59 -4.55
N THR A 192 16.60 -4.58 -4.65
CA THR A 192 15.14 -4.76 -4.71
C THR A 192 14.69 -5.41 -6.02
N PHE A 193 15.32 -5.08 -7.15
CA PHE A 193 15.02 -5.68 -8.45
C PHE A 193 15.29 -7.19 -8.46
N MET A 194 16.31 -7.69 -7.73
CA MET A 194 16.57 -9.13 -7.65
C MET A 194 15.40 -9.94 -7.11
N LEU A 195 14.48 -9.32 -6.36
CA LEU A 195 13.27 -9.96 -5.87
C LEU A 195 12.28 -10.35 -6.99
N VAL A 196 12.44 -9.81 -8.21
CA VAL A 196 11.64 -10.24 -9.40
C VAL A 196 11.82 -11.73 -9.68
N PHE A 197 13.00 -12.29 -9.40
CA PHE A 197 13.30 -13.70 -9.63
C PHE A 197 12.81 -14.62 -8.51
N SER A 198 12.12 -14.08 -7.50
CA SER A 198 11.52 -14.89 -6.44
C SER A 198 10.42 -15.80 -6.97
N SER A 199 10.26 -16.99 -6.39
CA SER A 199 9.12 -17.88 -6.65
C SER A 199 7.80 -17.39 -6.05
N THR A 200 7.84 -16.38 -5.18
CA THR A 200 6.66 -15.86 -4.46
C THR A 200 6.22 -14.53 -5.06
N SER A 201 4.95 -14.45 -5.49
CA SER A 201 4.36 -13.24 -6.09
C SER A 201 4.44 -12.00 -5.18
N ILE A 202 4.46 -12.20 -3.86
CA ILE A 202 4.63 -11.11 -2.89
C ILE A 202 5.96 -10.38 -3.13
N PHE A 203 7.07 -11.08 -3.22
CA PHE A 203 8.38 -10.47 -3.45
C PHE A 203 8.52 -9.91 -4.86
N GLN A 204 7.92 -10.56 -5.87
CA GLN A 204 7.84 -9.99 -7.23
C GLN A 204 7.14 -8.63 -7.23
N ASN A 205 6.00 -8.50 -6.52
CA ASN A 205 5.29 -7.23 -6.40
C ASN A 205 6.10 -6.16 -5.66
N VAL A 206 6.88 -6.55 -4.62
CA VAL A 206 7.84 -5.65 -3.97
C VAL A 206 8.82 -5.08 -4.99
N ALA A 207 9.45 -5.94 -5.79
CA ALA A 207 10.40 -5.51 -6.81
C ALA A 207 9.76 -4.59 -7.85
N LEU A 208 8.59 -4.97 -8.36
CA LEU A 208 7.89 -4.23 -9.42
C LEU A 208 7.34 -2.87 -8.97
N LEU A 209 7.13 -2.67 -7.66
CA LEU A 209 6.67 -1.41 -7.10
C LEU A 209 7.83 -0.58 -6.53
N ILE A 210 8.63 -1.16 -5.66
CA ILE A 210 9.66 -0.41 -4.91
C ILE A 210 10.80 0.03 -5.84
N THR A 211 11.27 -0.84 -6.74
CA THR A 211 12.38 -0.49 -7.64
C THR A 211 12.08 0.72 -8.53
N PRO A 212 10.94 0.78 -9.25
CA PRO A 212 10.59 1.98 -10.03
C PRO A 212 10.40 3.22 -9.16
N ILE A 213 9.86 3.09 -7.94
CA ILE A 213 9.70 4.24 -7.02
C ILE A 213 11.06 4.83 -6.66
N ILE A 214 12.02 3.98 -6.26
CA ILE A 214 13.37 4.41 -5.88
C ILE A 214 14.06 5.09 -7.06
N VAL A 215 14.00 4.49 -8.25
CA VAL A 215 14.60 5.06 -9.46
C VAL A 215 13.95 6.38 -9.86
N THR A 216 12.61 6.45 -9.80
CA THR A 216 11.87 7.71 -10.09
C THR A 216 12.20 8.80 -9.07
N ALA A 217 12.37 8.45 -7.79
CA ALA A 217 12.79 9.38 -6.75
C ALA A 217 14.16 9.98 -7.05
N LEU A 218 15.14 9.15 -7.41
CA LEU A 218 16.47 9.61 -7.80
C LEU A 218 16.40 10.61 -8.97
N PHE A 219 15.59 10.31 -10.00
CA PHE A 219 15.39 11.24 -11.10
C PHE A 219 14.78 12.57 -10.66
N LEU A 220 13.78 12.54 -9.77
CA LEU A 220 13.16 13.75 -9.28
C LEU A 220 14.10 14.58 -8.39
N ASP A 221 14.89 13.93 -7.56
CA ASP A 221 15.86 14.61 -6.70
C ASP A 221 17.03 15.23 -7.50
N LEU A 222 17.49 14.57 -8.55
CA LEU A 222 18.64 15.07 -9.34
C LEU A 222 18.23 16.03 -10.47
N LEU A 223 17.02 15.89 -11.05
CA LEU A 223 16.60 16.65 -12.22
C LEU A 223 15.53 17.69 -11.93
N PHE A 224 14.57 17.41 -11.04
CA PHE A 224 13.46 18.33 -10.74
C PHE A 224 13.69 19.20 -9.52
N LEU A 225 14.32 18.68 -8.47
CA LEU A 225 14.59 19.44 -7.28
C LEU A 225 15.56 20.62 -7.54
N PRO A 226 16.67 20.46 -8.29
CA PRO A 226 17.59 21.56 -8.57
C PRO A 226 16.96 22.79 -9.23
N PRO A 227 16.17 22.70 -10.31
CA PRO A 227 15.47 23.85 -10.89
C PRO A 227 14.52 24.55 -9.92
N LEU A 228 13.89 23.82 -9.00
CA LEU A 228 13.02 24.39 -7.97
C LEU A 228 13.81 25.18 -6.92
N LEU A 229 15.04 24.77 -6.63
CA LEU A 229 15.92 25.42 -5.67
C LEU A 229 16.60 26.69 -6.24
N MET A 230 16.74 26.76 -7.55
CA MET A 230 17.35 27.92 -8.25
C MET A 230 16.41 29.13 -8.35
N ARG A 231 15.11 28.94 -8.08
CA ARG A 231 14.09 30.01 -8.04
C ARG A 231 13.98 30.60 -6.63
#